data_2d5b8478c25aa946699a435571131417
#
_entry.id   2d5b8478c25aa946699a435571131417
#
_cell.length_a   1.000
_cell.length_b   1.000
_cell.length_c   1.000
_cell.angle_alpha   90.00
_cell.angle_beta   90.00
_cell.angle_gamma   90.00
#
_symmetry.space_group_name_H-M   'P 1'
#
loop_
_entity.id
_entity.type
_entity.pdbx_description
1 polymer ?
#
loop_
_entity_poly.entity_id
_entity_poly.type
_entity_poly.pdbx_seq_one_letter_code
_entity_poly.pdbx_strand_id
1 'polypeptide(L)'
;IGTTTIVSAGELSRDPDLVPRFRALLARSYLGAQYVDLAQLARHLDVGQLELSVHADDRAAVLLEGVLQPDETPGRRVVWTLDPAHADGDLGLFAGFRFPLLPLTKPEMLAIATREGFARVLEQTWFCHTPTRGGRPCGVCAPCKYTIEEGLGRRVPWPGRAKHAARRIPGARWLYRRLVPER
;
A
#
# COMPACT_ATOMS: atom_id res chain seq x y z
N ILE A 1 24.82 -6.08 -0.76
CA ILE A 1 23.74 -6.63 -1.62
C ILE A 1 23.01 -7.64 -0.74
N GLY A 2 21.74 -7.39 -0.45
CA GLY A 2 20.93 -8.29 0.37
C GLY A 2 20.51 -9.55 -0.39
N THR A 3 20.15 -10.60 0.36
CA THR A 3 19.59 -11.84 -0.19
C THR A 3 18.12 -11.61 -0.56
N THR A 4 17.69 -12.06 -1.73
CA THR A 4 16.28 -12.08 -2.13
C THR A 4 15.72 -13.47 -1.91
N THR A 5 14.67 -13.57 -1.11
CA THR A 5 13.91 -14.81 -0.90
C THR A 5 12.59 -14.73 -1.65
N ILE A 6 12.27 -15.72 -2.45
CA ILE A 6 10.99 -15.82 -3.17
C ILE A 6 10.21 -16.97 -2.54
N VAL A 7 9.01 -16.67 -2.07
CA VAL A 7 8.09 -17.64 -1.47
C VAL A 7 6.77 -17.57 -2.27
N SER A 8 6.30 -18.72 -2.75
CA SER A 8 5.00 -18.77 -3.43
C SER A 8 3.85 -18.79 -2.41
N ALA A 9 2.69 -18.27 -2.82
CA ALA A 9 1.50 -18.27 -1.94
C ALA A 9 1.07 -19.67 -1.48
N GLY A 10 1.41 -20.73 -2.23
CA GLY A 10 1.13 -22.12 -1.86
C GLY A 10 2.06 -22.68 -0.79
N GLU A 11 3.20 -22.06 -0.57
CA GLU A 11 4.19 -22.47 0.45
C GLU A 11 3.91 -21.80 1.81
N LEU A 12 3.10 -20.74 1.83
CA LEU A 12 2.73 -20.07 3.07
C LEU A 12 1.77 -20.94 3.88
N SER A 13 2.19 -21.36 5.06
CA SER A 13 1.29 -21.95 6.04
C SER A 13 0.28 -20.89 6.49
N ARG A 14 -1.02 -21.21 6.39
CA ARG A 14 -2.07 -20.30 6.86
C ARG A 14 -2.14 -20.36 8.38
N ASP A 15 -1.72 -19.28 9.01
CA ASP A 15 -1.87 -19.12 10.45
C ASP A 15 -3.36 -18.97 10.80
N PRO A 16 -3.91 -19.84 11.68
CA PRO A 16 -5.33 -19.83 12.01
C PRO A 16 -5.77 -18.53 12.70
N ASP A 17 -4.86 -17.80 13.36
CA ASP A 17 -5.19 -16.57 14.09
C ASP A 17 -5.23 -15.33 13.18
N LEU A 18 -4.42 -15.28 12.12
CA LEU A 18 -4.29 -14.09 11.27
C LEU A 18 -5.50 -13.87 10.36
N VAL A 19 -6.11 -14.95 9.86
CA VAL A 19 -7.26 -14.85 8.94
C VAL A 19 -8.51 -14.31 9.63
N PRO A 20 -8.90 -14.75 10.84
CA PRO A 20 -9.99 -14.14 11.60
C PRO A 20 -9.74 -12.66 11.91
N ARG A 21 -8.54 -12.28 12.34
CA ARG A 21 -8.16 -10.87 12.60
C ARG A 21 -8.34 -10.01 11.35
N PHE A 22 -7.84 -10.48 10.20
CA PHE A 22 -8.01 -9.79 8.92
C PHE A 22 -9.49 -9.61 8.54
N ARG A 23 -10.33 -10.65 8.73
CA ARG A 23 -11.76 -10.56 8.45
C ARG A 23 -12.48 -9.55 9.35
N ALA A 24 -12.12 -9.49 10.63
CA ALA A 24 -12.66 -8.51 11.55
C ALA A 24 -12.29 -7.08 11.14
N LEU A 25 -11.06 -6.84 10.70
CA LEU A 25 -10.62 -5.54 10.18
C LEU A 25 -11.34 -5.17 8.88
N LEU A 26 -11.58 -6.12 7.97
CA LEU A 26 -12.36 -5.91 6.73
C LEU A 26 -13.80 -5.48 7.01
N ALA A 27 -14.41 -5.95 8.10
CA ALA A 27 -15.75 -5.53 8.50
C ALA A 27 -15.80 -4.06 8.95
N ARG A 28 -14.67 -3.49 9.40
CA ARG A 28 -14.55 -2.09 9.86
C ARG A 28 -14.14 -1.14 8.75
N SER A 29 -13.23 -1.56 7.89
CA SER A 29 -12.71 -0.75 6.77
C SER A 29 -12.10 -1.64 5.69
N TYR A 30 -12.07 -1.14 4.45
CA TYR A 30 -11.36 -1.86 3.38
C TYR A 30 -9.87 -1.96 3.69
N LEU A 31 -9.38 -3.19 3.70
CA LEU A 31 -7.97 -3.53 3.86
C LEU A 31 -7.57 -4.53 2.76
N GLY A 32 -6.46 -4.28 2.06
CA GLY A 32 -5.96 -5.19 1.03
C GLY A 32 -5.51 -6.54 1.61
N ALA A 33 -5.71 -7.64 0.88
CA ALA A 33 -5.28 -8.98 1.31
C ALA A 33 -3.76 -9.08 1.53
N GLN A 34 -2.99 -8.20 0.91
CA GLN A 34 -1.53 -8.16 1.10
C GLN A 34 -1.09 -8.11 2.56
N TYR A 35 -1.87 -7.50 3.45
CA TYR A 35 -1.48 -7.38 4.86
C TYR A 35 -1.52 -8.73 5.58
N VAL A 36 -2.54 -9.55 5.34
CA VAL A 36 -2.58 -10.90 5.91
C VAL A 36 -1.54 -11.80 5.27
N ASP A 37 -1.30 -11.68 3.97
CA ASP A 37 -0.29 -12.46 3.27
C ASP A 37 1.13 -12.11 3.76
N LEU A 38 1.43 -10.82 3.97
CA LEU A 38 2.71 -10.35 4.52
C LEU A 38 2.89 -10.76 5.99
N ALA A 39 1.82 -10.74 6.80
CA ALA A 39 1.88 -11.21 8.18
C ALA A 39 2.17 -12.73 8.23
N GLN A 40 1.56 -13.52 7.36
CA GLN A 40 1.85 -14.95 7.22
C GLN A 40 3.29 -15.19 6.75
N LEU A 41 3.75 -14.40 5.77
CA LEU A 41 5.13 -14.48 5.28
C LEU A 41 6.14 -14.17 6.38
N ALA A 42 5.91 -13.12 7.17
CA ALA A 42 6.78 -12.74 8.29
C ALA A 42 6.90 -13.88 9.32
N ARG A 43 5.77 -14.53 9.65
CA ARG A 43 5.77 -15.71 10.54
C ARG A 43 6.45 -16.93 9.91
N HIS A 44 6.18 -17.20 8.64
CA HIS A 44 6.79 -18.33 7.92
C HIS A 44 8.32 -18.22 7.84
N LEU A 45 8.84 -17.02 7.67
CA LEU A 45 10.28 -16.75 7.58
C LEU A 45 10.93 -16.43 8.94
N ASP A 46 10.16 -16.48 10.04
CA ASP A 46 10.61 -16.07 11.39
C ASP A 46 11.21 -14.65 11.40
N VAL A 47 10.61 -13.75 10.63
CA VAL A 47 11.00 -12.34 10.60
C VAL A 47 10.25 -11.62 11.71
N GLY A 48 10.95 -11.24 12.76
CA GLY A 48 10.34 -10.61 13.93
C GLY A 48 9.68 -9.26 13.66
N GLN A 49 10.18 -8.51 12.67
CA GLN A 49 9.62 -7.22 12.27
C GLN A 49 9.82 -7.00 10.78
N LEU A 50 8.74 -6.75 10.04
CA LEU A 50 8.74 -6.44 8.61
C LEU A 50 8.41 -4.97 8.39
N GLU A 51 9.28 -4.22 7.71
CA GLU A 51 9.01 -2.83 7.37
C GLU A 51 8.03 -2.71 6.20
N LEU A 52 6.95 -1.97 6.39
CA LEU A 52 5.95 -1.70 5.38
C LEU A 52 5.91 -0.21 5.00
N SER A 53 5.80 0.04 3.70
CA SER A 53 5.71 1.40 3.14
C SER A 53 4.28 2.00 3.26
N VAL A 54 3.63 1.82 4.43
CA VAL A 54 2.39 2.52 4.75
C VAL A 54 2.72 3.99 5.01
N HIS A 55 1.99 4.90 4.38
CA HIS A 55 2.19 6.35 4.48
C HIS A 55 0.91 7.04 4.96
N ALA A 56 0.97 8.35 5.25
CA ALA A 56 -0.11 9.11 5.87
C ALA A 56 -1.46 9.03 5.11
N ASP A 57 -1.43 8.94 3.79
CA ASP A 57 -2.63 8.87 2.95
C ASP A 57 -3.09 7.43 2.66
N ASP A 58 -2.48 6.40 3.27
CA ASP A 58 -2.86 5.01 3.08
C ASP A 58 -4.08 4.65 3.94
N ARG A 59 -4.97 3.80 3.40
CA ARG A 59 -6.14 3.33 4.15
C ARG A 59 -5.77 2.55 5.41
N ALA A 60 -4.65 1.84 5.40
CA ALA A 60 -4.16 1.17 6.59
C ALA A 60 -3.78 2.15 7.69
N ALA A 61 -3.30 3.36 7.36
CA ALA A 61 -3.00 4.40 8.34
C ALA A 61 -4.24 4.81 9.14
N VAL A 62 -5.42 4.86 8.51
CA VAL A 62 -6.69 5.16 9.20
C VAL A 62 -7.05 4.10 10.24
N LEU A 63 -6.79 2.80 9.96
CA LEU A 63 -7.02 1.72 10.92
C LEU A 63 -6.02 1.74 12.09
N LEU A 64 -4.86 2.33 11.85
CA LEU A 64 -3.75 2.39 12.80
C LEU A 64 -3.70 3.71 13.58
N GLU A 65 -4.62 4.62 13.32
CA GLU A 65 -4.68 5.91 14.00
C GLU A 65 -4.93 5.73 15.51
N GLY A 66 -4.08 6.33 16.34
CA GLY A 66 -4.19 6.30 17.80
C GLY A 66 -3.82 4.98 18.47
N VAL A 67 -3.37 3.96 17.70
CA VAL A 67 -2.98 2.64 18.23
C VAL A 67 -1.51 2.29 17.97
N LEU A 68 -0.75 3.23 17.44
CA LEU A 68 0.68 3.07 17.20
C LEU A 68 1.50 3.87 18.22
N GLN A 69 2.68 3.37 18.52
CA GLN A 69 3.69 4.05 19.31
C GLN A 69 4.98 4.22 18.51
N PRO A 70 5.76 5.31 18.75
CA PRO A 70 7.06 5.47 18.14
C PRO A 70 8.08 4.50 18.76
N ASP A 71 8.89 3.88 17.91
CA ASP A 71 10.13 3.20 18.34
C ASP A 71 11.28 4.20 18.10
N GLU A 72 11.71 4.85 19.19
CA GLU A 72 12.73 5.89 19.21
C GLU A 72 14.10 5.32 19.56
N THR A 73 14.57 4.31 18.86
CA THR A 73 15.90 3.78 19.07
C THR A 73 16.95 4.87 18.80
N PRO A 74 17.82 5.22 19.76
CA PRO A 74 18.84 6.27 19.57
C PRO A 74 19.70 6.05 18.32
N GLY A 75 19.90 7.11 17.52
CA GLY A 75 20.68 7.06 16.29
C GLY A 75 19.97 6.43 15.09
N ARG A 76 18.71 6.04 15.21
CA ARG A 76 17.88 5.55 14.12
C ARG A 76 16.72 6.51 13.81
N ARG A 77 16.18 6.43 12.59
CA ARG A 77 14.95 7.12 12.23
C ARG A 77 13.81 6.55 13.09
N VAL A 78 12.94 7.44 13.58
CA VAL A 78 11.70 7.04 14.26
C VAL A 78 10.88 6.14 13.34
N VAL A 79 10.47 5.00 13.86
CA VAL A 79 9.62 4.03 13.17
C VAL A 79 8.40 3.79 14.05
N TRP A 80 7.24 3.67 13.46
CA TRP A 80 6.00 3.42 14.19
C TRP A 80 5.72 1.92 14.25
N THR A 81 5.27 1.44 15.40
CA THR A 81 4.89 0.04 15.66
C THR A 81 3.54 -0.02 16.36
N LEU A 82 2.84 -1.14 16.26
CA LEU A 82 1.62 -1.34 17.03
C LEU A 82 1.93 -1.29 18.54
N ASP A 83 1.16 -0.50 19.29
CA ASP A 83 1.22 -0.54 20.76
C ASP A 83 0.83 -1.93 21.23
N PRO A 84 1.65 -2.59 22.09
CA PRO A 84 1.39 -3.92 22.62
C PRO A 84 0.00 -4.08 23.27
N ALA A 85 -0.57 -3.00 23.82
CA ALA A 85 -1.92 -3.02 24.40
C ALA A 85 -3.02 -3.40 23.37
N HIS A 86 -2.75 -3.28 22.08
CA HIS A 86 -3.68 -3.62 21.00
C HIS A 86 -3.34 -4.95 20.28
N ALA A 87 -2.30 -5.68 20.72
CA ALA A 87 -1.80 -6.87 20.03
C ALA A 87 -2.74 -8.09 20.14
N ASP A 88 -3.51 -8.20 21.21
CA ASP A 88 -4.41 -9.34 21.44
C ASP A 88 -5.68 -9.31 20.58
N GLY A 89 -6.10 -8.11 20.11
CA GLY A 89 -7.27 -7.91 19.29
C GLY A 89 -7.03 -8.17 17.79
N ASP A 90 -7.98 -7.72 16.98
CA ASP A 90 -7.92 -7.80 15.50
C ASP A 90 -6.73 -7.01 14.92
N LEU A 91 -6.35 -5.89 15.57
CA LEU A 91 -5.16 -5.10 15.21
C LEU A 91 -3.84 -5.86 15.40
N GLY A 92 -3.82 -6.96 16.17
CA GLY A 92 -2.67 -7.84 16.27
C GLY A 92 -2.19 -8.44 14.93
N LEU A 93 -2.98 -8.30 13.86
CA LEU A 93 -2.51 -8.54 12.48
C LEU A 93 -1.26 -7.70 12.16
N PHE A 94 -1.15 -6.51 12.74
CA PHE A 94 -0.07 -5.56 12.50
C PHE A 94 1.09 -5.66 13.50
N ALA A 95 1.04 -6.55 14.48
CA ALA A 95 2.04 -6.63 15.56
C ALA A 95 3.47 -6.92 15.06
N GLY A 96 3.63 -7.64 13.94
CA GLY A 96 4.92 -7.94 13.32
C GLY A 96 5.42 -6.87 12.33
N PHE A 97 4.75 -5.72 12.23
CA PHE A 97 5.09 -4.70 11.25
C PHE A 97 5.70 -3.45 11.86
N ARG A 98 6.54 -2.79 11.06
CA ARG A 98 7.11 -1.46 11.32
C ARG A 98 6.74 -0.52 10.18
N PHE A 99 6.44 0.73 10.52
CA PHE A 99 5.94 1.73 9.58
C PHE A 99 6.86 2.96 9.53
N PRO A 100 7.98 2.89 8.80
CA PRO A 100 8.96 3.98 8.74
C PRO A 100 8.48 5.22 7.98
N LEU A 101 7.45 5.07 7.13
CA LEU A 101 6.94 6.15 6.26
C LEU A 101 5.59 6.72 6.73
N LEU A 102 5.05 6.23 7.86
CA LEU A 102 3.71 6.58 8.31
C LEU A 102 3.41 8.09 8.39
N PRO A 103 4.34 8.95 8.87
CA PRO A 103 4.07 10.39 8.95
C PRO A 103 4.20 11.13 7.62
N LEU A 104 4.59 10.46 6.54
CA LEU A 104 4.89 11.09 5.26
C LEU A 104 3.76 10.92 4.26
N THR A 105 3.46 11.99 3.54
CA THR A 105 2.65 11.95 2.32
C THR A 105 3.51 11.59 1.10
N LYS A 106 2.89 11.18 0.01
CA LYS A 106 3.63 10.86 -1.24
C LYS A 106 4.41 12.06 -1.82
N PRO A 107 3.88 13.30 -1.83
CA PRO A 107 4.65 14.47 -2.21
C PRO A 107 5.90 14.70 -1.33
N GLU A 108 5.78 14.52 -0.02
CA GLU A 108 6.92 14.62 0.91
C GLU A 108 7.96 13.52 0.67
N MET A 109 7.52 12.28 0.43
CA MET A 109 8.44 11.20 0.05
C MET A 109 9.18 11.53 -1.25
N LEU A 110 8.51 12.13 -2.26
CA LEU A 110 9.17 12.57 -3.48
C LEU A 110 10.16 13.70 -3.22
N ALA A 111 9.82 14.67 -2.36
CA ALA A 111 10.73 15.75 -1.99
C ALA A 111 11.99 15.21 -1.30
N ILE A 112 11.83 14.26 -0.37
CA ILE A 112 12.96 13.56 0.27
C ILE A 112 13.79 12.81 -0.76
N ALA A 113 13.17 12.01 -1.64
CA ALA A 113 13.86 11.24 -2.66
C ALA A 113 14.64 12.13 -3.63
N THR A 114 14.12 13.32 -3.93
CA THR A 114 14.79 14.32 -4.77
C THR A 114 16.01 14.90 -4.07
N ARG A 115 15.87 15.31 -2.81
CA ARG A 115 16.96 15.86 -1.99
C ARG A 115 18.08 14.84 -1.79
N GLU A 116 17.74 13.59 -1.53
CA GLU A 116 18.69 12.50 -1.29
C GLU A 116 19.20 11.82 -2.57
N GLY A 117 18.77 12.28 -3.76
CA GLY A 117 19.29 11.83 -5.06
C GLY A 117 18.73 10.50 -5.60
N PHE A 118 17.69 9.92 -4.98
CA PHE A 118 17.11 8.65 -5.44
C PHE A 118 15.69 8.76 -6.05
N ALA A 119 15.24 9.95 -6.43
CA ALA A 119 13.92 10.16 -7.04
C ALA A 119 13.69 9.26 -8.27
N ARG A 120 14.74 8.98 -9.07
CA ARG A 120 14.65 8.07 -10.24
C ARG A 120 14.28 6.64 -9.83
N VAL A 121 14.71 6.16 -8.66
CA VAL A 121 14.35 4.84 -8.13
C VAL A 121 12.89 4.84 -7.69
N LEU A 122 12.45 5.89 -6.99
CA LEU A 122 11.06 6.07 -6.58
C LEU A 122 10.10 6.07 -7.78
N GLU A 123 10.49 6.71 -8.89
CA GLU A 123 9.70 6.74 -10.13
C GLU A 123 9.49 5.34 -10.76
N GLN A 124 10.34 4.38 -10.47
CA GLN A 124 10.24 3.00 -10.97
C GLN A 124 9.32 2.11 -10.13
N THR A 125 8.87 2.55 -8.95
CA THR A 125 8.01 1.76 -8.09
C THR A 125 6.64 1.51 -8.76
N TRP A 126 6.13 0.28 -8.64
CA TRP A 126 4.85 -0.09 -9.21
C TRP A 126 3.70 0.27 -8.29
N PHE A 127 2.55 0.69 -8.85
CA PHE A 127 1.37 1.07 -8.08
C PHE A 127 0.03 0.62 -8.71
N CYS A 128 0.00 0.29 -10.01
CA CYS A 128 -1.26 -0.01 -10.70
C CYS A 128 -1.77 -1.42 -10.41
N HIS A 129 -3.02 -1.56 -9.94
CA HIS A 129 -3.64 -2.87 -9.64
C HIS A 129 -4.14 -3.59 -10.89
N THR A 130 -4.54 -2.86 -11.94
CA THR A 130 -5.11 -3.41 -13.17
C THR A 130 -4.38 -2.87 -14.39
N PRO A 131 -3.14 -3.32 -14.65
CA PRO A 131 -2.37 -2.82 -15.77
C PRO A 131 -3.04 -3.13 -17.10
N THR A 132 -2.74 -2.34 -18.11
CA THR A 132 -3.13 -2.63 -19.49
C THR A 132 -2.43 -3.91 -19.98
N ARG A 133 -2.90 -4.48 -21.10
CA ARG A 133 -2.24 -5.65 -21.73
C ARG A 133 -0.76 -5.41 -22.04
N GLY A 134 -0.34 -4.16 -22.26
CA GLY A 134 1.06 -3.78 -22.45
C GLY A 134 1.82 -3.50 -21.15
N GLY A 135 1.33 -3.91 -19.97
CA GLY A 135 2.02 -3.74 -18.68
C GLY A 135 2.11 -2.28 -18.20
N ARG A 136 1.28 -1.36 -18.74
CA ARG A 136 1.31 0.06 -18.38
C ARG A 136 0.21 0.42 -17.38
N PRO A 137 0.39 1.44 -16.51
CA PRO A 137 -0.64 1.92 -15.61
C PRO A 137 -1.94 2.28 -16.33
N CYS A 138 -3.08 1.77 -15.83
CA CYS A 138 -4.37 1.87 -16.50
C CYS A 138 -5.02 3.26 -16.45
N GLY A 139 -4.67 4.09 -15.45
CA GLY A 139 -5.22 5.43 -15.23
C GLY A 139 -6.59 5.46 -14.54
N VAL A 140 -7.19 4.31 -14.20
CA VAL A 140 -8.58 4.25 -13.71
C VAL A 140 -8.77 3.49 -12.40
N CYS A 141 -7.83 2.64 -11.98
CA CYS A 141 -7.86 2.02 -10.66
C CYS A 141 -7.53 3.06 -9.56
N ALA A 142 -7.86 2.74 -8.31
CA ALA A 142 -7.68 3.65 -7.18
C ALA A 142 -6.24 4.19 -7.06
N PRO A 143 -5.18 3.37 -7.09
CA PRO A 143 -3.80 3.90 -7.05
C PRO A 143 -3.45 4.81 -8.23
N CYS A 144 -3.91 4.50 -9.45
CA CYS A 144 -3.69 5.39 -10.59
C CYS A 144 -4.38 6.75 -10.43
N LYS A 145 -5.60 6.74 -9.88
CA LYS A 145 -6.36 7.95 -9.58
C LYS A 145 -5.61 8.81 -8.56
N TYR A 146 -5.20 8.23 -7.43
CA TYR A 146 -4.45 8.95 -6.40
C TYR A 146 -3.11 9.48 -6.94
N THR A 147 -2.36 8.67 -7.71
CA THR A 147 -1.12 9.10 -8.35
C THR A 147 -1.31 10.35 -9.23
N ILE A 148 -2.43 10.45 -9.96
CA ILE A 148 -2.73 11.63 -10.78
C ILE A 148 -3.12 12.82 -9.90
N GLU A 149 -3.97 12.63 -8.90
CA GLU A 149 -4.51 13.68 -8.03
C GLU A 149 -3.44 14.29 -7.10
N GLU A 150 -2.45 13.51 -6.71
CA GLU A 150 -1.30 13.92 -5.88
C GLU A 150 -0.17 14.59 -6.68
N GLY A 151 -0.39 14.94 -7.96
CA GLY A 151 0.60 15.61 -8.79
C GLY A 151 1.66 14.70 -9.42
N LEU A 152 1.57 13.39 -9.23
CA LEU A 152 2.46 12.39 -9.81
C LEU A 152 1.93 11.81 -11.13
N GLY A 153 0.99 12.49 -11.77
CA GLY A 153 0.31 12.04 -13.00
C GLY A 153 1.25 11.72 -14.16
N ARG A 154 2.49 12.25 -14.17
CA ARG A 154 3.52 11.89 -15.16
C ARG A 154 3.83 10.39 -15.19
N ARG A 155 3.63 9.69 -14.08
CA ARG A 155 3.82 8.23 -13.94
C ARG A 155 2.71 7.41 -14.61
N VAL A 156 1.60 8.03 -14.96
CA VAL A 156 0.48 7.42 -15.70
C VAL A 156 0.57 7.85 -17.16
N PRO A 157 0.66 6.91 -18.13
CA PRO A 157 0.72 7.23 -19.55
C PRO A 157 -0.48 8.08 -20.01
N TRP A 158 -0.29 8.88 -21.06
CA TRP A 158 -1.32 9.78 -21.58
C TRP A 158 -2.70 9.11 -21.80
N PRO A 159 -2.81 7.90 -22.39
CA PRO A 159 -4.11 7.25 -22.56
C PRO A 159 -4.81 6.95 -21.22
N GLY A 160 -4.05 6.61 -20.18
CA GLY A 160 -4.56 6.42 -18.81
C GLY A 160 -5.06 7.73 -18.20
N ARG A 161 -4.30 8.82 -18.36
CA ARG A 161 -4.71 10.16 -17.89
C ARG A 161 -5.95 10.66 -18.62
N ALA A 162 -6.06 10.43 -19.91
CA ALA A 162 -7.26 10.78 -20.69
C ALA A 162 -8.49 10.00 -20.20
N LYS A 163 -8.37 8.71 -19.91
CA LYS A 163 -9.44 7.90 -19.28
C LYS A 163 -9.85 8.43 -17.91
N HIS A 164 -8.88 8.83 -17.09
CA HIS A 164 -9.15 9.45 -15.79
C HIS A 164 -9.94 10.76 -15.96
N ALA A 165 -9.48 11.66 -16.85
CA ALA A 165 -10.14 12.93 -17.12
C ALA A 165 -11.57 12.73 -17.67
N ALA A 166 -11.76 11.81 -18.61
CA ALA A 166 -13.08 11.51 -19.17
C ALA A 166 -14.09 11.04 -18.10
N ARG A 167 -13.65 10.25 -17.09
CA ARG A 167 -14.53 9.81 -16.01
C ARG A 167 -15.00 10.92 -15.06
N ARG A 168 -14.34 12.08 -15.07
CA ARG A 168 -14.71 13.26 -14.26
C ARG A 168 -15.75 14.15 -14.94
N ILE A 169 -15.99 13.97 -16.25
CA ILE A 169 -17.00 14.73 -16.99
C ILE A 169 -18.39 14.19 -16.62
N PRO A 170 -19.31 15.04 -16.11
CA PRO A 170 -20.69 14.64 -15.84
C PRO A 170 -21.31 14.05 -17.13
N GLY A 171 -21.95 12.90 -17.05
CA GLY A 171 -22.54 12.18 -18.18
C GLY A 171 -21.59 11.26 -18.97
N ALA A 172 -20.26 11.47 -18.96
CA ALA A 172 -19.32 10.61 -19.67
C ALA A 172 -19.23 9.19 -19.10
N ARG A 173 -19.62 8.98 -17.84
CA ARG A 173 -19.74 7.64 -17.21
C ARG A 173 -20.70 6.73 -17.97
N TRP A 174 -21.81 7.27 -18.47
CA TRP A 174 -22.79 6.51 -19.24
C TRP A 174 -22.21 6.10 -20.62
N LEU A 175 -21.51 7.02 -21.30
CA LEU A 175 -20.86 6.75 -22.58
C LEU A 175 -19.74 5.71 -22.45
N TYR A 176 -18.96 5.80 -21.38
CA TYR A 176 -17.86 4.87 -21.09
C TYR A 176 -18.36 3.44 -20.83
N ARG A 177 -19.44 3.26 -20.07
CA ARG A 177 -20.06 1.94 -19.81
C ARG A 177 -20.60 1.27 -21.09
N ARG A 178 -21.02 2.08 -22.07
CA ARG A 178 -21.50 1.55 -23.37
C ARG A 178 -20.38 1.13 -24.32
N LEU A 179 -19.21 1.77 -24.22
CA LEU A 179 -18.10 1.59 -25.17
C LEU A 179 -17.02 0.61 -24.67
N VAL A 180 -17.00 0.30 -23.36
CA VAL A 180 -16.02 -0.61 -22.77
C VAL A 180 -16.80 -1.68 -22.00
N PRO A 181 -17.01 -2.87 -22.57
CA PRO A 181 -17.61 -3.99 -21.84
C PRO A 181 -16.76 -4.33 -20.63
N GLU A 182 -17.38 -4.43 -19.46
CA GLU A 182 -16.76 -4.93 -18.24
C GLU A 182 -16.33 -6.39 -18.47
N ARG A 183 -15.06 -6.67 -18.23
CA ARG A 183 -14.50 -8.03 -18.23
C ARG A 183 -14.48 -8.56 -16.83
#